data_040c0a6babffa7eb26574e738a16d354
#
_entry.id   040c0a6babffa7eb26574e738a16d354
#
_cell.length_a   1.000
_cell.length_b   1.000
_cell.length_c   1.000
_cell.angle_alpha   90.00
_cell.angle_beta   90.00
_cell.angle_gamma   90.00
#
_symmetry.space_group_name_H-M   'P 1'
#
loop_
_entity.id
_entity.type
_entity.pdbx_description
1 polymer ?
#
loop_
_entity_poly.entity_id
_entity_poly.type
_entity_poly.pdbx_seq_one_letter_code
_entity_poly.pdbx_strand_id
1 'polypeptide(L)'
;LVWCETAKPDLGFAKDFADAIHEKYPNKLMAYNCSPSFNWKASLNENEIETFQEQLNSFGYKFQFITLAGFHALNTSMFELASNYKGGNMSSYVELQEKEFSLEEKGFTSVKHQREVGAGYFDKVSTIISGGDASTLALEGSTEEEQF
;
A
#
# COMPACT_ATOMS: atom_id res chain seq x y z
N LEU A 1 -7.63 -20.81 -5.56
CA LEU A 1 -8.11 -19.44 -5.82
C LEU A 1 -8.33 -19.28 -7.34
N VAL A 2 -9.49 -18.73 -7.71
CA VAL A 2 -9.77 -18.27 -9.08
C VAL A 2 -9.81 -16.76 -9.09
N TRP A 3 -9.22 -16.18 -10.10
CA TRP A 3 -9.06 -14.73 -10.25
C TRP A 3 -9.90 -14.24 -11.43
N CYS A 4 -10.79 -13.28 -11.19
CA CYS A 4 -11.58 -12.60 -12.21
C CYS A 4 -10.91 -11.29 -12.61
N GLU A 5 -10.77 -11.08 -13.92
CA GLU A 5 -10.35 -9.82 -14.51
C GLU A 5 -11.37 -9.35 -15.53
N THR A 6 -11.59 -8.04 -15.57
CA THR A 6 -12.50 -7.38 -16.50
C THR A 6 -11.79 -6.21 -17.16
N ALA A 7 -12.29 -5.75 -18.30
CA ALA A 7 -11.72 -4.58 -19.00
C ALA A 7 -12.13 -3.23 -18.38
N LYS A 8 -13.16 -3.24 -17.54
CA LYS A 8 -13.70 -2.10 -16.79
C LYS A 8 -14.34 -2.62 -15.51
N PRO A 9 -14.66 -1.77 -14.52
CA PRO A 9 -15.39 -2.22 -13.35
C PRO A 9 -16.79 -2.70 -13.79
N ASP A 10 -17.07 -3.98 -13.61
CA ASP A 10 -18.29 -4.63 -14.11
C ASP A 10 -18.79 -5.68 -13.11
N LEU A 11 -19.72 -5.24 -12.26
CA LEU A 11 -20.33 -6.11 -11.26
C LEU A 11 -21.24 -7.19 -11.88
N GLY A 12 -21.86 -6.91 -13.01
CA GLY A 12 -22.70 -7.89 -13.71
C GLY A 12 -21.85 -9.07 -14.17
N PHE A 13 -20.79 -8.80 -14.92
CA PHE A 13 -19.85 -9.84 -15.34
C PHE A 13 -19.21 -10.57 -14.15
N ALA A 14 -18.80 -9.83 -13.13
CA ALA A 14 -18.21 -10.44 -11.92
C ALA A 14 -19.17 -11.41 -11.24
N LYS A 15 -20.45 -11.05 -11.15
CA LYS A 15 -21.49 -11.91 -10.59
C LYS A 15 -21.68 -13.18 -11.40
N ASP A 16 -21.88 -13.04 -12.72
CA ASP A 16 -22.12 -14.17 -13.61
C ASP A 16 -20.93 -15.15 -13.60
N PHE A 17 -19.72 -14.61 -13.57
CA PHE A 17 -18.48 -15.40 -13.44
C PHE A 17 -18.43 -16.16 -12.12
N ALA A 18 -18.76 -15.50 -11.00
CA ALA A 18 -18.78 -16.13 -9.69
C ALA A 18 -19.83 -17.23 -9.60
N ASP A 19 -21.04 -16.98 -10.10
CA ASP A 19 -22.15 -17.94 -10.11
C ASP A 19 -21.77 -19.20 -10.91
N ALA A 20 -21.18 -19.05 -12.09
CA ALA A 20 -20.75 -20.16 -12.93
C ALA A 20 -19.63 -21.02 -12.27
N ILE A 21 -18.73 -20.39 -11.54
CA ILE A 21 -17.69 -21.13 -10.77
C ILE A 21 -18.32 -21.85 -9.59
N HIS A 22 -19.16 -21.18 -8.80
CA HIS A 22 -19.74 -21.72 -7.58
C HIS A 22 -20.80 -22.80 -7.86
N GLU A 23 -21.43 -22.80 -9.01
CA GLU A 23 -22.30 -23.89 -9.45
C GLU A 23 -21.57 -25.24 -9.45
N LYS A 24 -20.30 -25.26 -9.91
CA LYS A 24 -19.49 -26.48 -9.98
C LYS A 24 -18.58 -26.69 -8.76
N TYR A 25 -18.15 -25.59 -8.15
CA TYR A 25 -17.17 -25.58 -7.07
C TYR A 25 -17.62 -24.63 -5.95
N PRO A 26 -18.62 -24.99 -5.14
CA PRO A 26 -19.27 -24.07 -4.18
C PRO A 26 -18.33 -23.40 -3.17
N ASN A 27 -17.20 -24.05 -2.86
CA ASN A 27 -16.21 -23.55 -1.90
C ASN A 27 -14.97 -22.93 -2.56
N LYS A 28 -15.02 -22.64 -3.87
CA LYS A 28 -13.87 -22.09 -4.56
C LYS A 28 -13.62 -20.67 -4.09
N LEU A 29 -12.41 -20.40 -3.60
CA LEU A 29 -11.96 -19.06 -3.26
C LEU A 29 -11.80 -18.22 -4.52
N MET A 30 -12.33 -17.01 -4.46
CA MET A 30 -12.36 -16.07 -5.58
C MET A 30 -11.60 -14.78 -5.23
N ALA A 31 -10.90 -14.24 -6.23
CA ALA A 31 -10.25 -12.94 -6.17
C ALA A 31 -10.71 -12.04 -7.32
N TYR A 32 -10.74 -10.74 -7.09
CA TYR A 32 -11.03 -9.74 -8.11
C TYR A 32 -9.93 -8.68 -8.17
N ASN A 33 -9.48 -8.38 -9.39
CA ASN A 33 -8.53 -7.31 -9.64
C ASN A 33 -9.25 -5.98 -9.87
N CYS A 34 -9.16 -5.08 -8.92
CA CYS A 34 -9.55 -3.68 -9.06
C CYS A 34 -8.45 -2.94 -9.82
N SER A 35 -8.39 -3.14 -11.14
CA SER A 35 -7.29 -2.65 -11.95
C SER A 35 -7.14 -1.12 -11.91
N PRO A 36 -5.91 -0.60 -11.78
CA PRO A 36 -5.63 0.82 -11.91
C PRO A 36 -5.84 1.35 -13.34
N SER A 37 -5.98 0.45 -14.33
CA SER A 37 -6.30 0.82 -15.71
C SER A 37 -7.76 1.19 -15.89
N PHE A 38 -8.61 0.92 -14.89
CA PHE A 38 -10.01 1.31 -14.96
C PHE A 38 -10.17 2.82 -14.76
N ASN A 39 -10.94 3.45 -15.63
CA ASN A 39 -11.45 4.79 -15.35
C ASN A 39 -12.75 4.66 -14.55
N TRP A 40 -12.60 4.58 -13.21
CA TRP A 40 -13.71 4.34 -12.29
C TRP A 40 -14.83 5.37 -12.44
N LYS A 41 -14.49 6.66 -12.41
CA LYS A 41 -15.49 7.75 -12.49
C LYS A 41 -16.16 7.86 -13.86
N ALA A 42 -15.54 7.37 -14.92
CA ALA A 42 -16.18 7.32 -16.24
C ALA A 42 -17.11 6.11 -16.41
N SER A 43 -16.95 5.10 -15.57
CA SER A 43 -17.69 3.83 -15.67
C SER A 43 -18.81 3.70 -14.65
N LEU A 44 -18.67 4.30 -13.48
CA LEU A 44 -19.56 4.14 -12.33
C LEU A 44 -19.84 5.49 -11.67
N ASN A 45 -21.02 5.63 -11.05
CA ASN A 45 -21.33 6.75 -10.18
C ASN A 45 -20.70 6.57 -8.78
N GLU A 46 -20.77 7.62 -7.94
CA GLU A 46 -20.12 7.62 -6.63
C GLU A 46 -20.63 6.51 -5.71
N ASN A 47 -21.93 6.27 -5.66
CA ASN A 47 -22.51 5.21 -4.84
C ASN A 47 -22.08 3.81 -5.30
N GLU A 48 -22.00 3.59 -6.62
CA GLU A 48 -21.51 2.33 -7.18
C GLU A 48 -20.03 2.11 -6.85
N ILE A 49 -19.21 3.17 -6.89
CA ILE A 49 -17.79 3.09 -6.51
C ILE A 49 -17.67 2.76 -5.01
N GLU A 50 -18.42 3.44 -4.17
CA GLU A 50 -18.38 3.28 -2.70
C GLU A 50 -18.77 1.86 -2.28
N THR A 51 -19.78 1.28 -2.91
CA THR A 51 -20.29 -0.06 -2.57
C THR A 51 -19.66 -1.20 -3.37
N PHE A 52 -18.75 -0.93 -4.29
CA PHE A 52 -18.23 -1.90 -5.25
C PHE A 52 -17.62 -3.14 -4.57
N GLN A 53 -16.75 -2.92 -3.59
CA GLN A 53 -16.09 -4.02 -2.88
C GLN A 53 -17.05 -4.84 -2.03
N GLU A 54 -18.07 -4.23 -1.43
CA GLU A 54 -19.09 -4.93 -0.66
C GLU A 54 -19.92 -5.84 -1.56
N GLN A 55 -20.27 -5.35 -2.75
CA GLN A 55 -21.00 -6.15 -3.74
C GLN A 55 -20.16 -7.32 -4.23
N LEU A 56 -18.88 -7.11 -4.58
CA LEU A 56 -17.97 -8.19 -4.92
C LEU A 56 -17.86 -9.24 -3.80
N ASN A 57 -17.75 -8.79 -2.54
CA ASN A 57 -17.73 -9.68 -1.39
C ASN A 57 -19.01 -10.52 -1.29
N SER A 58 -20.17 -9.94 -1.60
CA SER A 58 -21.44 -10.67 -1.60
C SER A 58 -21.51 -11.77 -2.66
N PHE A 59 -20.81 -11.60 -3.79
CA PHE A 59 -20.69 -12.61 -4.84
C PHE A 59 -19.64 -13.69 -4.54
N GLY A 60 -18.88 -13.56 -3.44
CA GLY A 60 -17.89 -14.55 -3.03
C GLY A 60 -16.44 -14.17 -3.31
N TYR A 61 -16.15 -12.98 -3.82
CA TYR A 61 -14.79 -12.47 -3.96
C TYR A 61 -14.23 -12.05 -2.60
N LYS A 62 -13.66 -12.97 -1.87
CA LYS A 62 -13.12 -12.73 -0.52
C LYS A 62 -11.74 -12.10 -0.52
N PHE A 63 -11.06 -12.07 -1.65
CA PHE A 63 -9.80 -11.39 -1.85
C PHE A 63 -9.93 -10.38 -3.00
N GLN A 64 -9.70 -9.12 -2.69
CA GLN A 64 -9.77 -8.01 -3.64
C GLN A 64 -8.50 -7.19 -3.51
N PHE A 65 -7.96 -6.73 -4.63
CA PHE A 65 -6.71 -5.99 -4.61
C PHE A 65 -6.68 -4.95 -5.72
N ILE A 66 -5.95 -3.86 -5.47
CA ILE A 66 -5.66 -2.83 -6.45
C ILE A 66 -4.24 -3.05 -6.92
N THR A 67 -4.08 -3.58 -8.12
CA THR A 67 -2.77 -3.81 -8.72
C THR A 67 -2.02 -2.48 -8.85
N LEU A 68 -0.75 -2.47 -8.48
CA LEU A 68 0.13 -1.29 -8.59
C LEU A 68 -0.30 -0.06 -7.76
N ALA A 69 -1.17 -0.20 -6.77
CA ALA A 69 -1.58 0.93 -5.93
C ALA A 69 -0.37 1.64 -5.29
N GLY A 70 0.56 0.87 -4.73
CA GLY A 70 1.79 1.41 -4.15
C GLY A 70 2.68 2.11 -5.18
N PHE A 71 2.81 1.55 -6.38
CA PHE A 71 3.54 2.18 -7.47
C PHE A 71 2.96 3.56 -7.84
N HIS A 72 1.65 3.63 -8.02
CA HIS A 72 0.98 4.90 -8.35
C HIS A 72 1.08 5.91 -7.21
N ALA A 73 0.88 5.49 -5.96
CA ALA A 73 1.00 6.36 -4.79
C ALA A 73 2.41 6.94 -4.68
N LEU A 74 3.45 6.10 -4.78
CA LEU A 74 4.84 6.52 -4.72
C LEU A 74 5.19 7.50 -5.85
N ASN A 75 4.85 7.15 -7.10
CA ASN A 75 5.18 8.00 -8.25
C ASN A 75 4.46 9.34 -8.20
N THR A 76 3.18 9.37 -7.80
CA THR A 76 2.43 10.61 -7.65
C THR A 76 3.05 11.49 -6.58
N SER A 77 3.33 10.95 -5.40
CA SER A 77 3.94 11.68 -4.29
C SER A 77 5.31 12.26 -4.67
N MET A 78 6.16 11.45 -5.32
CA MET A 78 7.48 11.90 -5.78
C MET A 78 7.39 12.96 -6.88
N PHE A 79 6.43 12.82 -7.80
CA PHE A 79 6.22 13.82 -8.84
C PHE A 79 5.78 15.17 -8.25
N GLU A 80 4.83 15.14 -7.33
CA GLU A 80 4.35 16.35 -6.63
C GLU A 80 5.49 17.02 -5.85
N LEU A 81 6.25 16.25 -5.08
CA LEU A 81 7.40 16.76 -4.34
C LEU A 81 8.41 17.43 -5.28
N ALA A 82 8.84 16.73 -6.35
CA ALA A 82 9.82 17.25 -7.29
C ALA A 82 9.33 18.50 -8.03
N SER A 83 8.06 18.52 -8.43
CA SER A 83 7.44 19.67 -9.09
C SER A 83 7.39 20.91 -8.19
N ASN A 84 7.00 20.71 -6.94
CA ASN A 84 6.92 21.80 -5.96
C ASN A 84 8.31 22.28 -5.50
N TYR A 85 9.25 21.34 -5.32
CA TYR A 85 10.62 21.65 -4.91
C TYR A 85 11.33 22.58 -5.87
N LYS A 86 11.03 22.51 -7.16
CA LYS A 86 11.60 23.39 -8.20
C LYS A 86 11.36 24.89 -7.92
N GLY A 87 10.24 25.25 -7.26
CA GLY A 87 9.91 26.63 -6.90
C GLY A 87 9.96 26.92 -5.40
N GLY A 88 9.67 25.94 -4.57
CA GLY A 88 9.53 26.05 -3.12
C GLY A 88 10.75 25.61 -2.30
N ASN A 89 11.75 25.01 -2.93
CA ASN A 89 12.95 24.50 -2.26
C ASN A 89 12.60 23.59 -1.06
N MET A 90 13.32 23.71 0.04
CA MET A 90 13.11 22.90 1.26
C MET A 90 11.73 23.04 1.89
N SER A 91 11.01 24.14 1.66
CA SER A 91 9.65 24.28 2.21
C SER A 91 8.71 23.19 1.67
N SER A 92 8.86 22.81 0.41
CA SER A 92 8.05 21.72 -0.19
C SER A 92 8.35 20.35 0.43
N TYR A 93 9.58 20.10 0.84
CA TYR A 93 9.89 18.89 1.60
C TYR A 93 9.37 18.96 3.04
N VAL A 94 9.46 20.12 3.67
CA VAL A 94 8.93 20.33 5.03
C VAL A 94 7.41 20.10 5.06
N GLU A 95 6.66 20.51 4.03
CA GLU A 95 5.23 20.23 3.93
C GLU A 95 4.94 18.71 3.91
N LEU A 96 5.75 17.93 3.20
CA LEU A 96 5.64 16.47 3.23
C LEU A 96 5.93 15.92 4.64
N GLN A 97 6.99 16.40 5.28
CA GLN A 97 7.40 15.97 6.61
C GLN A 97 6.34 16.29 7.67
N GLU A 98 5.78 17.49 7.65
CA GLU A 98 4.69 17.90 8.57
C GLU A 98 3.43 17.03 8.36
N LYS A 99 3.13 16.67 7.12
CA LYS A 99 2.06 15.72 6.82
C LYS A 99 2.33 14.35 7.44
N GLU A 100 3.54 13.83 7.36
CA GLU A 100 3.93 12.57 7.99
C GLU A 100 3.77 12.63 9.50
N PHE A 101 4.25 13.67 10.16
CA PHE A 101 4.06 13.89 11.60
C PHE A 101 2.57 13.89 12.00
N SER A 102 1.73 14.56 11.20
CA SER A 102 0.28 14.60 11.46
C SER A 102 -0.41 13.24 11.34
N LEU A 103 0.22 12.29 10.66
CA LEU A 103 -0.31 10.93 10.46
C LEU A 103 0.13 9.95 11.55
N GLU A 104 1.09 10.30 12.41
CA GLU A 104 1.55 9.41 13.50
C GLU A 104 0.41 9.02 14.43
N GLU A 105 -0.48 9.95 14.79
CA GLU A 105 -1.66 9.69 15.60
C GLU A 105 -2.63 8.68 14.96
N LYS A 106 -2.56 8.52 13.63
CA LYS A 106 -3.35 7.55 12.86
C LYS A 106 -2.63 6.22 12.64
N GLY A 107 -1.44 6.07 13.23
CA GLY A 107 -0.64 4.85 13.14
C GLY A 107 0.40 4.84 12.02
N PHE A 108 0.71 5.99 11.40
CA PHE A 108 1.82 6.09 10.46
C PHE A 108 3.15 6.04 11.22
N THR A 109 4.05 5.14 10.83
CA THR A 109 5.28 4.86 11.57
C THR A 109 6.56 5.23 10.84
N SER A 110 6.48 5.51 9.54
CA SER A 110 7.66 5.72 8.68
C SER A 110 8.42 7.01 8.95
N VAL A 111 7.91 7.88 9.83
CA VAL A 111 8.71 9.00 10.41
C VAL A 111 9.99 8.46 11.04
N LYS A 112 9.91 7.28 11.65
CA LYS A 112 11.07 6.54 12.16
C LYS A 112 11.59 5.56 11.09
N HIS A 113 12.15 6.09 10.02
CA HIS A 113 12.51 5.30 8.84
C HIS A 113 13.58 4.22 9.12
N GLN A 114 14.50 4.44 10.05
CA GLN A 114 15.50 3.44 10.44
C GLN A 114 14.84 2.21 11.07
N ARG A 115 13.79 2.41 11.85
CA ARG A 115 12.97 1.32 12.39
C ARG A 115 12.27 0.55 11.26
N GLU A 116 11.69 1.25 10.29
CA GLU A 116 10.97 0.62 9.19
C GLU A 116 11.87 -0.25 8.29
N VAL A 117 13.12 0.16 8.07
CA VAL A 117 14.10 -0.66 7.34
C VAL A 117 14.81 -1.68 8.21
N GLY A 118 14.52 -1.72 9.51
CA GLY A 118 15.04 -2.73 10.42
C GLY A 118 16.50 -2.54 10.81
N ALA A 119 17.02 -1.32 10.79
CA ALA A 119 18.42 -1.05 11.12
C ALA A 119 18.80 -1.62 12.49
N GLY A 120 17.99 -1.40 13.52
CA GLY A 120 18.24 -1.93 14.85
C GLY A 120 18.15 -3.45 14.97
N TYR A 121 17.33 -4.09 14.17
CA TYR A 121 17.33 -5.55 14.09
C TYR A 121 18.68 -6.08 13.57
N PHE A 122 19.20 -5.48 12.51
CA PHE A 122 20.49 -5.88 11.95
C PHE A 122 21.66 -5.55 12.88
N ASP A 123 21.62 -4.41 13.57
CA ASP A 123 22.62 -4.06 14.61
C ASP A 123 22.64 -5.10 15.73
N LYS A 124 21.46 -5.51 16.20
CA LYS A 124 21.34 -6.56 17.21
C LYS A 124 21.86 -7.91 16.73
N VAL A 125 21.58 -8.30 15.48
CA VAL A 125 22.10 -9.53 14.88
C VAL A 125 23.63 -9.46 14.81
N SER A 126 24.18 -8.33 14.32
CA SER A 126 25.63 -8.13 14.24
C SER A 126 26.32 -8.24 15.60
N THR A 127 25.75 -7.62 16.62
CA THR A 127 26.24 -7.69 18.01
C THR A 127 26.27 -9.13 18.55
N ILE A 128 25.20 -9.89 18.33
CA ILE A 128 25.11 -11.29 18.79
C ILE A 128 26.15 -12.16 18.08
N ILE A 129 26.27 -12.02 16.75
CA ILE A 129 27.22 -12.81 15.97
C ILE A 129 28.68 -12.49 16.37
N SER A 130 28.98 -11.22 16.69
CA SER A 130 30.31 -10.77 17.08
C SER A 130 30.67 -11.07 18.56
N GLY A 131 29.77 -11.72 19.29
CA GLY A 131 30.02 -12.04 20.70
C GLY A 131 29.84 -10.89 21.68
N GLY A 132 29.06 -9.86 21.26
CA GLY A 132 28.69 -8.72 22.12
C GLY A 132 29.37 -7.40 21.76
N ASP A 133 30.32 -7.39 20.83
CA ASP A 133 31.05 -6.17 20.44
C ASP A 133 31.16 -6.13 18.91
N ALA A 134 30.28 -5.36 18.28
CA ALA A 134 30.26 -5.18 16.82
C ALA A 134 30.73 -3.77 16.43
N SER A 135 31.74 -3.70 15.59
CA SER A 135 32.30 -2.43 15.08
C SER A 135 31.54 -1.83 13.90
N THR A 136 30.42 -2.43 13.51
CA THR A 136 29.65 -2.07 12.29
C THR A 136 28.18 -1.79 12.59
N LEU A 137 27.88 -1.17 13.74
CA LEU A 137 26.53 -0.76 14.08
C LEU A 137 26.14 0.48 13.29
N ALA A 138 24.95 0.46 12.68
CA ALA A 138 24.46 1.53 11.85
C ALA A 138 23.94 2.73 12.65
N LEU A 139 23.40 2.49 13.83
CA LEU A 139 22.71 3.51 14.62
C LEU A 139 23.57 4.09 15.76
N GLU A 140 24.57 3.37 16.24
CA GLU A 140 25.43 3.83 17.34
C GLU A 140 26.14 5.13 16.98
N GLY A 141 25.90 6.17 17.77
CA GLY A 141 26.46 7.50 17.57
C GLY A 141 25.90 8.27 16.36
N SER A 142 24.84 7.77 15.72
CA SER A 142 24.17 8.47 14.63
C SER A 142 23.13 9.46 15.16
N THR A 143 22.70 10.42 14.31
CA THR A 143 21.60 11.33 14.63
C THR A 143 20.24 10.62 14.71
N GLU A 144 20.19 9.34 14.40
CA GLU A 144 18.98 8.53 14.28
C GLU A 144 18.94 7.41 15.32
N GLU A 145 19.83 7.46 16.32
CA GLU A 145 19.97 6.43 17.37
C GLU A 145 18.67 6.18 18.14
N GLU A 146 17.81 7.19 18.28
CA GLU A 146 16.52 7.09 18.96
C GLU A 146 15.35 6.63 18.06
N GLN A 147 15.61 6.22 16.83
CA GLN A 147 14.57 5.79 15.88
C GLN A 147 14.13 4.33 16.04
N PHE A 148 14.14 3.80 17.24
CA PHE A 148 13.69 2.45 17.58
C PHE A 148 12.32 2.41 18.22
#